data_fadaa06700c636af3e4b6bcc39922236
#
_entry.id   fadaa06700c636af3e4b6bcc39922236
#
_cell.length_a   1.000
_cell.length_b   1.000
_cell.length_c   1.000
_cell.angle_alpha   90.00
_cell.angle_beta   90.00
_cell.angle_gamma   90.00
#
_symmetry.space_group_name_H-M   'P 1'
#
loop_
_entity.id
_entity.type
_entity.pdbx_description
1 polymer ?
#
loop_
_entity_poly.entity_id
_entity_poly.type
_entity_poly.pdbx_seq_one_letter_code
_entity_poly.pdbx_strand_id
1 'polypeptide(L)'
;MWYYKTVGDSKCPIVDTWWQTETGGIMIAPQTGAIPLKPGSATKPFYGIKPVLVDKNGKEIKGAGEGRLCIAQSWPGQMRTVYGDHQRFIDTYFSQYDGKYFTGDGCRRDKDGYYWITGRVDDVINVSGHRMGTAEVESALVSHPKCAEAAVVGFPHEIKGQGI
;
A
#
# COMPACT_ATOMS: atom_id res chain seq x y z
N MET A 1 14.10 0.85 -11.94
CA MET A 1 15.10 1.38 -12.92
C MET A 1 15.02 0.74 -14.31
N TRP A 2 14.61 -0.54 -14.44
CA TRP A 2 14.47 -1.20 -15.75
C TRP A 2 13.44 -0.48 -16.65
N TYR A 3 12.23 -0.20 -16.14
CA TYR A 3 11.19 0.54 -16.88
C TYR A 3 11.68 1.89 -17.40
N TYR A 4 12.37 2.66 -16.54
CA TYR A 4 12.91 3.96 -16.93
C TYR A 4 13.87 3.85 -18.11
N LYS A 5 14.79 2.86 -18.07
CA LYS A 5 15.80 2.67 -19.11
C LYS A 5 15.22 2.05 -20.38
N THR A 6 14.43 0.98 -20.24
CA THR A 6 14.04 0.12 -21.37
C THR A 6 12.77 0.64 -22.05
N VAL A 7 11.76 1.03 -21.29
CA VAL A 7 10.48 1.50 -21.82
C VAL A 7 10.50 3.01 -22.03
N GLY A 8 11.03 3.74 -21.07
CA GLY A 8 11.09 5.21 -21.09
C GLY A 8 12.30 5.82 -21.81
N ASP A 9 13.18 5.00 -22.37
CA ASP A 9 14.42 5.45 -23.05
C ASP A 9 15.23 6.46 -22.22
N SER A 10 15.22 6.29 -20.89
CA SER A 10 15.82 7.22 -19.91
C SER A 10 15.33 8.67 -20.01
N LYS A 11 14.20 8.90 -20.67
CA LYS A 11 13.60 10.24 -20.88
C LYS A 11 12.28 10.41 -20.18
N CYS A 12 11.47 9.32 -20.07
CA CYS A 12 10.15 9.39 -19.47
C CYS A 12 10.21 9.11 -17.96
N PRO A 13 9.66 9.97 -17.11
CA PRO A 13 9.59 9.70 -15.68
C PRO A 13 8.67 8.49 -15.41
N ILE A 14 9.02 7.71 -14.40
CA ILE A 14 8.14 6.64 -13.91
C ILE A 14 7.19 7.24 -12.88
N VAL A 15 5.89 7.15 -13.16
CA VAL A 15 4.83 7.66 -12.30
C VAL A 15 4.19 6.49 -11.55
N ASP A 16 4.86 6.08 -10.49
CA ASP A 16 4.37 5.02 -9.60
C ASP A 16 3.22 5.57 -8.75
N THR A 17 2.00 5.13 -9.04
CA THR A 17 0.79 5.76 -8.53
C THR A 17 0.01 4.79 -7.64
N TRP A 18 -0.39 5.27 -6.45
CA TRP A 18 -1.31 4.53 -5.60
C TRP A 18 -2.73 5.10 -5.63
N TRP A 19 -3.68 4.22 -5.83
CA TRP A 19 -5.11 4.48 -5.79
C TRP A 19 -5.88 3.17 -5.59
N GLN A 20 -7.16 3.25 -5.33
CA GLN A 20 -8.07 2.11 -5.24
C GLN A 20 -9.31 2.41 -6.07
N THR A 21 -10.08 1.39 -6.45
CA THR A 21 -11.40 1.58 -7.09
C THR A 21 -12.29 2.48 -6.25
N GLU A 22 -12.25 2.31 -4.95
CA GLU A 22 -13.01 3.04 -3.93
C GLU A 22 -12.59 4.50 -3.78
N THR A 23 -11.39 4.84 -4.21
CA THR A 23 -10.90 6.22 -4.10
C THR A 23 -11.37 7.12 -5.24
N GLY A 24 -11.86 6.54 -6.34
CA GLY A 24 -12.37 7.28 -7.49
C GLY A 24 -11.32 8.14 -8.21
N GLY A 25 -10.04 8.00 -7.85
CA GLY A 25 -8.93 8.74 -8.43
C GLY A 25 -7.63 8.56 -7.65
N ILE A 26 -6.60 9.23 -8.13
CA ILE A 26 -5.24 9.15 -7.60
C ILE A 26 -5.17 9.75 -6.19
N MET A 27 -4.51 9.04 -5.28
CA MET A 27 -4.34 9.44 -3.88
C MET A 27 -2.89 9.83 -3.54
N ILE A 28 -1.93 9.06 -4.05
CA ILE A 28 -0.49 9.31 -3.86
C ILE A 28 0.19 9.10 -5.21
N ALA A 29 0.89 10.10 -5.71
CA ALA A 29 1.54 10.01 -7.00
C ALA A 29 2.70 10.99 -7.15
N PRO A 30 3.71 10.65 -7.97
CA PRO A 30 4.76 11.57 -8.37
C PRO A 30 4.19 12.81 -9.07
N GLN A 31 4.67 13.97 -8.64
CA GLN A 31 4.43 15.23 -9.33
C GLN A 31 5.66 15.52 -10.17
N THR A 32 5.66 14.98 -11.39
CA THR A 32 6.80 15.03 -12.29
C THR A 32 7.20 16.48 -12.63
N GLY A 33 8.51 16.76 -12.56
CA GLY A 33 9.04 18.11 -12.74
C GLY A 33 8.97 18.99 -11.46
N ALA A 34 8.16 18.65 -10.47
CA ALA A 34 8.04 19.44 -9.25
C ALA A 34 8.82 18.81 -8.06
N ILE A 35 8.90 17.48 -8.00
CA ILE A 35 9.61 16.77 -6.92
C ILE A 35 10.52 15.68 -7.48
N PRO A 36 11.66 15.38 -6.82
CA PRO A 36 12.48 14.23 -7.17
C PRO A 36 11.70 12.92 -7.04
N LEU A 37 11.96 11.97 -7.93
CA LEU A 37 11.39 10.63 -7.86
C LEU A 37 12.30 9.70 -7.06
N LYS A 38 11.69 8.76 -6.33
CA LYS A 38 12.39 7.66 -5.66
C LYS A 38 11.86 6.35 -6.22
N PRO A 39 12.72 5.40 -6.64
CA PRO A 39 12.28 4.12 -7.19
C PRO A 39 11.32 3.37 -6.29
N GLY A 40 10.22 2.85 -6.85
CA GLY A 40 9.18 2.09 -6.15
C GLY A 40 8.34 2.91 -5.18
N SER A 41 8.51 4.23 -5.12
CA SER A 41 7.72 5.10 -4.27
C SER A 41 6.58 5.75 -5.05
N ALA A 42 5.37 5.70 -4.50
CA ALA A 42 4.25 6.51 -4.96
C ALA A 42 4.45 8.01 -4.66
N THR A 43 5.52 8.36 -3.97
CA THR A 43 6.01 9.70 -3.62
C THR A 43 5.14 10.45 -2.60
N LYS A 44 4.46 11.51 -2.98
CA LYS A 44 3.75 12.42 -2.10
C LYS A 44 2.24 12.31 -2.26
N PRO A 45 1.46 12.65 -1.21
CA PRO A 45 0.01 12.76 -1.33
C PRO A 45 -0.40 13.69 -2.46
N PHE A 46 -1.44 13.27 -3.19
CA PHE A 46 -2.05 14.14 -4.18
C PHE A 46 -2.80 15.29 -3.51
N TYR A 47 -3.11 16.34 -4.26
CA TYR A 47 -3.71 17.56 -3.73
C TYR A 47 -5.03 17.29 -2.98
N GLY A 48 -5.12 17.80 -1.74
CA GLY A 48 -6.30 17.63 -0.89
C GLY A 48 -6.38 16.27 -0.17
N ILE A 49 -5.46 15.33 -0.44
CA ILE A 49 -5.45 14.03 0.22
C ILE A 49 -4.58 14.07 1.48
N LYS A 50 -5.09 13.49 2.57
CA LYS A 50 -4.39 13.43 3.87
C LYS A 50 -4.15 11.97 4.30
N PRO A 51 -3.16 11.28 3.73
CA PRO A 51 -2.79 9.96 4.20
C PRO A 51 -2.12 10.04 5.56
N VAL A 52 -2.46 9.11 6.43
CA VAL A 52 -1.84 8.89 7.72
C VAL A 52 -1.45 7.42 7.88
N LEU A 53 -0.34 7.17 8.57
CA LEU A 53 0.03 5.83 8.97
C LEU A 53 -0.42 5.61 10.41
N VAL A 54 -1.03 4.47 10.68
CA VAL A 54 -1.45 4.09 12.03
C VAL A 54 -0.84 2.73 12.42
N ASP A 55 -0.60 2.56 13.71
CA ASP A 55 -0.23 1.27 14.27
C ASP A 55 -1.46 0.34 14.39
N LYS A 56 -1.25 -0.86 14.91
CA LYS A 56 -2.34 -1.85 15.11
C LYS A 56 -3.46 -1.36 16.04
N ASN A 57 -3.19 -0.36 16.87
CA ASN A 57 -4.14 0.20 17.84
C ASN A 57 -4.79 1.50 17.31
N GLY A 58 -4.52 1.90 16.07
CA GLY A 58 -5.05 3.12 15.47
C GLY A 58 -4.30 4.41 15.84
N LYS A 59 -3.19 4.31 16.60
CA LYS A 59 -2.37 5.47 16.94
C LYS A 59 -1.55 5.92 15.73
N GLU A 60 -1.60 7.21 15.43
CA GLU A 60 -0.86 7.77 14.30
C GLU A 60 0.65 7.73 14.51
N ILE A 61 1.34 7.28 13.47
CA ILE A 61 2.80 7.27 13.37
C ILE A 61 3.22 8.57 12.70
N LYS A 62 3.92 9.42 13.46
CA LYS A 62 4.41 10.71 12.95
C LYS A 62 5.82 10.57 12.38
N GLY A 63 6.13 11.34 11.32
CA GLY A 63 7.44 11.30 10.65
C GLY A 63 7.66 10.01 9.88
N ALA A 64 8.92 9.56 9.82
CA ALA A 64 9.27 8.29 9.18
C ALA A 64 8.73 7.10 9.98
N GLY A 65 8.30 6.06 9.27
CA GLY A 65 7.78 4.85 9.91
C GLY A 65 7.00 3.98 8.96
N GLU A 66 6.55 2.84 9.47
CA GLU A 66 5.76 1.86 8.76
C GLU A 66 4.48 1.55 9.55
N GLY A 67 3.36 1.39 8.85
CA GLY A 67 2.08 1.13 9.46
C GLY A 67 0.99 0.88 8.44
N ARG A 68 -0.25 0.89 8.91
CA ARG A 68 -1.42 0.75 8.06
C ARG A 68 -1.79 2.11 7.48
N LEU A 69 -2.03 2.12 6.17
CA LEU A 69 -2.41 3.35 5.46
C LEU A 69 -3.89 3.67 5.71
N CYS A 70 -4.15 4.87 6.16
CA CYS A 70 -5.50 5.42 6.28
C CYS A 70 -5.56 6.81 5.64
N ILE A 71 -6.76 7.26 5.28
CA ILE A 71 -7.00 8.63 4.84
C ILE A 71 -7.81 9.36 5.93
N ALA A 72 -7.26 10.47 6.42
CA ALA A 72 -7.78 11.17 7.60
C ALA A 72 -8.94 12.13 7.32
N GLN A 73 -9.33 12.33 6.07
CA GLN A 73 -10.50 13.14 5.70
C GLN A 73 -11.09 12.65 4.38
N SER A 74 -12.39 12.89 4.20
CA SER A 74 -13.08 12.63 2.94
C SER A 74 -12.52 13.50 1.80
N TRP A 75 -12.67 13.02 0.57
CA TRP A 75 -12.29 13.69 -0.68
C TRP A 75 -13.41 13.54 -1.73
N PRO A 76 -13.45 14.39 -2.77
CA PRO A 76 -14.56 14.38 -3.73
C PRO A 76 -14.82 13.05 -4.44
N GLY A 77 -13.76 12.30 -4.76
CA GLY A 77 -13.85 11.01 -5.47
C GLY A 77 -14.14 9.79 -4.57
N GLN A 78 -14.25 9.97 -3.25
CA GLN A 78 -14.48 8.87 -2.32
C GLN A 78 -15.77 8.12 -2.65
N MET A 79 -15.70 6.78 -2.69
CA MET A 79 -16.86 5.91 -2.76
C MET A 79 -17.87 6.26 -1.66
N ARG A 80 -19.16 6.25 -1.97
CA ARG A 80 -20.23 6.64 -1.04
C ARG A 80 -20.99 5.48 -0.45
N THR A 81 -20.96 4.33 -1.12
CA THR A 81 -21.67 3.13 -0.67
C THR A 81 -21.26 1.91 -1.50
N VAL A 82 -21.63 0.73 -1.02
CA VAL A 82 -21.69 -0.51 -1.82
C VAL A 82 -23.15 -0.66 -2.29
N TYR A 83 -23.35 -0.99 -3.56
CA TYR A 83 -24.69 -1.16 -4.10
C TYR A 83 -25.49 -2.22 -3.33
N GLY A 84 -26.65 -1.83 -2.83
CA GLY A 84 -27.54 -2.69 -2.05
C GLY A 84 -27.07 -3.05 -0.64
N ASP A 85 -25.87 -2.59 -0.19
CA ASP A 85 -25.31 -2.95 1.11
C ASP A 85 -24.44 -1.81 1.70
N HIS A 86 -25.13 -0.78 2.19
CA HIS A 86 -24.44 0.35 2.81
C HIS A 86 -23.67 -0.03 4.09
N GLN A 87 -24.19 -0.99 4.84
CA GLN A 87 -23.53 -1.42 6.08
C GLN A 87 -22.15 -2.03 5.80
N ARG A 88 -22.02 -2.82 4.75
CA ARG A 88 -20.74 -3.36 4.32
C ARG A 88 -19.71 -2.26 3.99
N PHE A 89 -20.16 -1.16 3.41
CA PHE A 89 -19.29 0.01 3.17
C PHE A 89 -18.73 0.57 4.48
N ILE A 90 -19.58 0.77 5.48
CA ILE A 90 -19.17 1.26 6.80
C ILE A 90 -18.23 0.26 7.48
N ASP A 91 -18.62 -1.01 7.52
CA ASP A 91 -17.86 -2.06 8.23
C ASP A 91 -16.47 -2.28 7.63
N THR A 92 -16.36 -2.22 6.31
CA THR A 92 -15.09 -2.46 5.62
C THR A 92 -14.10 -1.30 5.76
N TYR A 93 -14.57 -0.07 5.63
CA TYR A 93 -13.66 1.07 5.45
C TYR A 93 -13.61 2.04 6.64
N PHE A 94 -14.58 2.00 7.57
CA PHE A 94 -14.69 3.02 8.63
C PHE A 94 -14.80 2.44 10.05
N SER A 95 -15.06 1.14 10.20
CA SER A 95 -15.21 0.53 11.53
C SER A 95 -13.90 0.30 12.27
N GLN A 96 -12.78 0.12 11.55
CA GLN A 96 -11.52 -0.27 12.14
C GLN A 96 -10.77 0.89 12.82
N TYR A 97 -10.86 2.09 12.26
CA TYR A 97 -10.17 3.28 12.78
C TYR A 97 -11.09 4.48 12.75
N ASP A 98 -11.52 4.93 13.92
CA ASP A 98 -12.47 6.02 14.05
C ASP A 98 -12.04 7.28 13.30
N GLY A 99 -12.98 7.86 12.53
CA GLY A 99 -12.76 9.06 11.74
C GLY A 99 -11.81 8.94 10.55
N LYS A 100 -11.41 7.70 10.17
CA LYS A 100 -10.47 7.47 9.07
C LYS A 100 -11.00 6.44 8.09
N TYR A 101 -10.77 6.68 6.81
CA TYR A 101 -10.94 5.65 5.78
C TYR A 101 -9.74 4.69 5.84
N PHE A 102 -10.00 3.43 6.10
CA PHE A 102 -8.99 2.37 6.12
C PHE A 102 -8.82 1.76 4.74
N THR A 103 -7.61 1.80 4.20
CA THR A 103 -7.33 1.34 2.83
C THR A 103 -7.14 -0.18 2.71
N GLY A 104 -6.84 -0.85 3.81
CA GLY A 104 -6.42 -2.25 3.79
C GLY A 104 -4.97 -2.47 3.35
N ASP A 105 -4.22 -1.41 3.09
CA ASP A 105 -2.83 -1.47 2.64
C ASP A 105 -1.85 -1.13 3.77
N GLY A 106 -0.73 -1.85 3.78
CA GLY A 106 0.46 -1.48 4.51
C GLY A 106 1.26 -0.42 3.75
N CYS A 107 1.95 0.43 4.48
CA CYS A 107 2.72 1.50 3.88
C CYS A 107 3.89 1.93 4.75
N ARG A 108 5.01 2.24 4.11
CA ARG A 108 6.17 2.87 4.74
C ARG A 108 6.30 4.31 4.27
N ARG A 109 6.61 5.19 5.18
CA ARG A 109 6.94 6.60 4.90
C ARG A 109 8.36 6.91 5.37
N ASP A 110 9.18 7.50 4.52
CA ASP A 110 10.53 7.92 4.89
C ASP A 110 10.58 9.30 5.56
N LYS A 111 11.79 9.71 5.96
CA LYS A 111 12.04 11.01 6.59
C LYS A 111 11.71 12.21 5.72
N ASP A 112 11.74 12.03 4.40
CA ASP A 112 11.41 13.08 3.43
C ASP A 112 9.91 13.10 3.10
N GLY A 113 9.12 12.21 3.74
CA GLY A 113 7.68 12.09 3.60
C GLY A 113 7.24 11.40 2.30
N TYR A 114 8.07 10.54 1.73
CA TYR A 114 7.75 9.70 0.58
C TYR A 114 7.10 8.41 1.04
N TYR A 115 6.13 7.90 0.27
CA TYR A 115 5.31 6.74 0.59
C TYR A 115 5.66 5.55 -0.32
N TRP A 116 5.82 4.37 0.28
CA TRP A 116 5.92 3.07 -0.38
C TRP A 116 4.79 2.19 0.11
N ILE A 117 3.99 1.68 -0.81
CA ILE A 117 2.96 0.69 -0.48
C ILE A 117 3.65 -0.67 -0.33
N THR A 118 3.45 -1.32 0.80
CA THR A 118 4.13 -2.58 1.15
C THR A 118 3.26 -3.82 0.95
N GLY A 119 2.07 -3.65 0.39
CA GLY A 119 1.11 -4.71 0.12
C GLY A 119 -0.14 -4.62 0.99
N ARG A 120 -1.02 -5.60 0.86
CA ARG A 120 -2.24 -5.70 1.65
C ARG A 120 -1.92 -6.12 3.08
N VAL A 121 -2.66 -5.59 4.05
CA VAL A 121 -2.50 -5.99 5.47
C VAL A 121 -3.13 -7.34 5.79
N ASP A 122 -4.03 -7.83 4.92
CA ASP A 122 -4.68 -9.12 4.95
C ASP A 122 -3.85 -10.21 4.24
N ASP A 123 -2.95 -9.85 3.32
CA ASP A 123 -2.04 -10.77 2.62
C ASP A 123 -0.75 -11.02 3.42
N VAL A 124 -0.86 -11.08 4.73
CA VAL A 124 0.27 -11.33 5.61
C VAL A 124 0.22 -12.74 6.18
N ILE A 125 1.31 -13.45 6.02
CA ILE A 125 1.53 -14.79 6.57
C ILE A 125 2.34 -14.73 7.87
N ASN A 126 1.98 -15.57 8.84
CA ASN A 126 2.70 -15.70 10.10
C ASN A 126 3.40 -17.07 10.14
N VAL A 127 4.68 -17.08 9.81
CA VAL A 127 5.50 -18.30 9.81
C VAL A 127 6.41 -18.30 11.02
N SER A 128 6.23 -19.24 11.93
CA SER A 128 7.03 -19.38 13.16
C SER A 128 7.12 -18.07 13.99
N GLY A 129 6.03 -17.30 14.02
CA GLY A 129 6.00 -16.01 14.72
C GLY A 129 6.55 -14.81 13.93
N HIS A 130 7.09 -15.05 12.74
CA HIS A 130 7.51 -13.98 11.83
C HIS A 130 6.36 -13.58 10.91
N ARG A 131 6.02 -12.31 10.95
CA ARG A 131 5.01 -11.73 10.07
C ARG A 131 5.69 -11.25 8.79
N MET A 132 5.28 -11.81 7.65
CA MET A 132 5.84 -11.50 6.33
C MET A 132 4.71 -11.18 5.35
N GLY A 133 4.90 -10.16 4.52
CA GLY A 133 4.02 -9.91 3.38
C GLY A 133 4.28 -10.94 2.27
N THR A 134 3.22 -11.47 1.66
CA THR A 134 3.36 -12.37 0.50
C THR A 134 4.15 -11.72 -0.62
N ALA A 135 3.89 -10.44 -0.89
CA ALA A 135 4.56 -9.65 -1.91
C ALA A 135 6.09 -9.53 -1.70
N GLU A 136 6.58 -9.52 -0.45
CA GLU A 136 8.03 -9.50 -0.18
C GLU A 136 8.70 -10.80 -0.62
N VAL A 137 8.07 -11.94 -0.31
CA VAL A 137 8.58 -13.26 -0.68
C VAL A 137 8.49 -13.47 -2.20
N GLU A 138 7.38 -13.06 -2.80
CA GLU A 138 7.19 -13.09 -4.26
C GLU A 138 8.25 -12.26 -4.99
N SER A 139 8.51 -11.04 -4.52
CA SER A 139 9.55 -10.17 -5.08
C SER A 139 10.95 -10.78 -4.97
N ALA A 140 11.25 -11.44 -3.85
CA ALA A 140 12.52 -12.13 -3.67
C ALA A 140 12.67 -13.30 -4.64
N LEU A 141 11.61 -14.08 -4.88
CA LEU A 141 11.60 -15.19 -5.85
C LEU A 141 11.76 -14.68 -7.29
N VAL A 142 11.02 -13.66 -7.68
CA VAL A 142 11.08 -13.06 -9.03
C VAL A 142 12.42 -12.35 -9.30
N SER A 143 13.17 -12.01 -8.27
CA SER A 143 14.54 -11.49 -8.46
C SER A 143 15.50 -12.51 -9.10
N HIS A 144 15.17 -13.81 -9.07
CA HIS A 144 15.94 -14.85 -9.73
C HIS A 144 15.69 -14.83 -11.25
N PRO A 145 16.73 -14.83 -12.12
CA PRO A 145 16.57 -14.61 -13.57
C PRO A 145 15.78 -15.69 -14.31
N LYS A 146 15.55 -16.85 -13.69
CA LYS A 146 14.72 -17.94 -14.24
C LYS A 146 13.28 -17.96 -13.68
N CYS A 147 12.93 -17.05 -12.79
CA CYS A 147 11.60 -16.95 -12.21
C CYS A 147 10.87 -15.77 -12.86
N ALA A 148 9.88 -16.06 -13.69
CA ALA A 148 9.10 -15.04 -14.38
C ALA A 148 7.99 -14.45 -13.48
N GLU A 149 7.39 -15.31 -12.64
CA GLU A 149 6.27 -14.94 -11.77
C GLU A 149 6.27 -15.87 -10.54
N ALA A 150 5.83 -15.36 -9.39
CA ALA A 150 5.67 -16.14 -8.17
C ALA A 150 4.39 -15.71 -7.46
N ALA A 151 3.72 -16.67 -6.83
CA ALA A 151 2.61 -16.44 -5.93
C ALA A 151 2.87 -17.17 -4.62
N VAL A 152 2.67 -16.49 -3.50
CA VAL A 152 2.89 -17.04 -2.16
C VAL A 152 1.59 -17.13 -1.41
N VAL A 153 1.27 -18.31 -0.92
CA VAL A 153 0.05 -18.61 -0.18
C VAL A 153 0.40 -19.27 1.14
N GLY A 154 -0.11 -18.71 2.23
CA GLY A 154 -0.02 -19.33 3.55
C GLY A 154 -0.98 -20.51 3.69
N PHE A 155 -0.52 -21.61 4.28
CA PHE A 155 -1.36 -22.74 4.65
C PHE A 155 -1.23 -23.06 6.13
N PRO A 156 -2.27 -23.61 6.80
CA PRO A 156 -2.21 -24.00 8.22
C PRO A 156 -1.10 -25.04 8.45
N HIS A 157 -0.27 -24.82 9.48
CA HIS A 157 0.81 -25.71 9.87
C HIS A 157 0.82 -25.89 11.38
N GLU A 158 0.80 -27.13 11.86
CA GLU A 158 0.63 -27.48 13.29
C GLU A 158 1.69 -26.87 14.22
N ILE A 159 2.93 -26.72 13.77
CA ILE A 159 4.04 -26.21 14.59
C ILE A 159 4.31 -24.72 14.30
N LYS A 160 4.19 -24.29 13.06
CA LYS A 160 4.58 -22.92 12.61
C LYS A 160 3.44 -21.92 12.65
N GLY A 161 2.21 -22.37 12.91
CA GLY A 161 0.98 -21.59 12.71
C GLY A 161 0.60 -21.53 11.24
N GLN A 162 1.46 -20.97 10.41
CA GLN A 162 1.35 -21.04 8.96
C GLN A 162 2.68 -21.52 8.34
N GLY A 163 2.59 -22.28 7.25
CA GLY A 163 3.68 -22.58 6.32
C GLY A 163 3.50 -21.81 5.01
N ILE A 164 4.54 -21.72 4.21
CA ILE A 164 4.55 -21.22 2.83
C ILE A 164 5.09 -22.32 1.92
#